data_d6c4fffd47d21cc1a3712231d9a1f72b
#
_entry.id   d6c4fffd47d21cc1a3712231d9a1f72b
#
_cell.length_a   1.000
_cell.length_b   1.000
_cell.length_c   1.000
_cell.angle_alpha   90.00
_cell.angle_beta   90.00
_cell.angle_gamma   90.00
#
_symmetry.space_group_name_H-M   'P 1'
#
loop_
_entity.id
_entity.type
_entity.pdbx_description
1 polymer ?
#
loop_
_entity_poly.entity_id
_entity_poly.type
_entity_poly.pdbx_seq_one_letter_code
_entity_poly.pdbx_strand_id
1 'polypeptide(L)'
;MSTEETLVEAALRILNTADPVEKARIGDEVANRWLKGLISLPYNHSVELPVPDRPARLTNVKLVSPSLMPKLGKAGSLQSRQAIVHSLVHTESWAIDLSWDIIARFGKQESIPREFFTDFVKVAQDEGRHFTLLAARLKELGSFYGALPAHDGLWDSAIATSKDLLARLAIEHCVHEARGLDVIPTTISRFRNGGDNQTAELLENVVYPEEITHCAAGVKWFKYLCLRSRNPNPDDLPSQENSDTMDVDNEVIQRFHSTVRTHFRGPLKPPFNEQARKAAGFGPQWYEPLAIKDYTME
;
A
#
# COMPACT_ATOMS: atom_id res chain seq x y z
N MET A 1 10.22 34.99 -7.94
CA MET A 1 10.31 33.72 -8.68
C MET A 1 9.38 32.76 -7.99
N SER A 2 8.33 32.31 -8.64
CA SER A 2 7.50 31.23 -8.08
C SER A 2 8.40 29.99 -8.03
N THR A 3 8.70 29.50 -6.84
CA THR A 3 9.40 28.22 -6.68
C THR A 3 8.50 27.15 -7.26
N GLU A 4 9.03 26.34 -8.18
CA GLU A 4 8.31 25.21 -8.77
C GLU A 4 7.91 24.22 -7.65
N GLU A 5 6.64 23.77 -7.66
CA GLU A 5 6.12 22.82 -6.67
C GLU A 5 6.94 21.51 -6.71
N THR A 6 7.45 21.08 -5.57
CA THR A 6 8.13 19.77 -5.42
C THR A 6 7.13 18.64 -5.29
N LEU A 7 7.59 17.40 -5.47
CA LEU A 7 6.73 16.22 -5.31
C LEU A 7 6.21 16.09 -3.88
N VAL A 8 7.03 16.39 -2.86
CA VAL A 8 6.61 16.36 -1.44
C VAL A 8 5.53 17.41 -1.16
N GLU A 9 5.65 18.62 -1.71
CA GLU A 9 4.61 19.66 -1.57
C GLU A 9 3.29 19.22 -2.23
N ALA A 10 3.37 18.61 -3.41
CA ALA A 10 2.21 18.05 -4.10
C ALA A 10 1.57 16.90 -3.31
N ALA A 11 2.38 15.99 -2.73
CA ALA A 11 1.91 14.90 -1.89
C ALA A 11 1.20 15.43 -0.63
N LEU A 12 1.74 16.45 0.03
CA LEU A 12 1.11 17.12 1.18
C LEU A 12 -0.23 17.77 0.80
N ARG A 13 -0.32 18.39 -0.37
CA ARG A 13 -1.58 18.95 -0.87
C ARG A 13 -2.64 17.85 -1.04
N ILE A 14 -2.27 16.68 -1.54
CA ILE A 14 -3.17 15.53 -1.66
C ILE A 14 -3.60 15.03 -0.28
N LEU A 15 -2.67 14.84 0.64
CA LEU A 15 -2.97 14.38 2.01
C LEU A 15 -3.88 15.36 2.77
N ASN A 16 -3.79 16.65 2.50
CA ASN A 16 -4.65 17.69 3.08
C ASN A 16 -5.99 17.90 2.33
N THR A 17 -6.25 17.18 1.27
CA THR A 17 -7.53 17.16 0.56
C THR A 17 -8.44 16.13 1.22
N ALA A 18 -9.65 16.50 1.64
CA ALA A 18 -10.53 15.58 2.39
C ALA A 18 -11.32 14.62 1.49
N ASP A 19 -11.73 15.07 0.30
CA ASP A 19 -12.52 14.30 -0.63
C ASP A 19 -11.65 13.26 -1.37
N PRO A 20 -11.91 11.95 -1.23
CA PRO A 20 -11.12 10.91 -1.87
C PRO A 20 -11.23 10.92 -3.41
N VAL A 21 -12.35 11.41 -3.98
CA VAL A 21 -12.49 11.59 -5.43
C VAL A 21 -11.53 12.67 -5.91
N GLU A 22 -11.47 13.78 -5.19
CA GLU A 22 -10.55 14.87 -5.49
C GLU A 22 -9.08 14.48 -5.24
N LYS A 23 -8.80 13.67 -4.19
CA LYS A 23 -7.46 13.08 -3.99
C LYS A 23 -7.01 12.25 -5.18
N ALA A 24 -7.86 11.36 -5.68
CA ALA A 24 -7.57 10.52 -6.84
C ALA A 24 -7.31 11.39 -8.09
N ARG A 25 -8.14 12.42 -8.32
CA ARG A 25 -7.99 13.35 -9.46
C ARG A 25 -6.68 14.13 -9.39
N ILE A 26 -6.39 14.75 -8.25
CA ILE A 26 -5.15 15.52 -8.06
C ILE A 26 -3.94 14.57 -8.11
N GLY A 27 -4.06 13.38 -7.50
CA GLY A 27 -3.02 12.36 -7.52
C GLY A 27 -2.64 11.94 -8.93
N ASP A 28 -3.61 11.69 -9.80
CA ASP A 28 -3.36 11.37 -11.20
C ASP A 28 -2.66 12.54 -11.94
N GLU A 29 -3.11 13.77 -11.71
CA GLU A 29 -2.47 14.96 -12.29
C GLU A 29 -1.01 15.10 -11.86
N VAL A 30 -0.73 14.94 -10.56
CA VAL A 30 0.63 15.03 -10.00
C VAL A 30 1.50 13.89 -10.53
N ALA A 31 0.97 12.65 -10.56
CA ALA A 31 1.68 11.50 -11.10
C ALA A 31 2.07 11.72 -12.56
N ASN A 32 1.14 12.15 -13.39
CA ASN A 32 1.40 12.47 -14.80
C ASN A 32 2.47 13.57 -14.98
N ARG A 33 2.44 14.63 -14.14
CA ARG A 33 3.46 15.70 -14.17
C ARG A 33 4.84 15.18 -13.76
N TRP A 34 4.92 14.35 -12.71
CA TRP A 34 6.17 13.73 -12.28
C TRP A 34 6.76 12.81 -13.34
N LEU A 35 5.95 11.90 -13.88
CA LEU A 35 6.39 10.92 -14.88
C LEU A 35 6.83 11.58 -16.19
N LYS A 36 6.27 12.76 -16.54
CA LYS A 36 6.69 13.59 -17.67
C LYS A 36 7.87 14.51 -17.36
N GLY A 37 8.40 14.51 -16.13
CA GLY A 37 9.50 15.36 -15.70
C GLY A 37 9.13 16.83 -15.50
N LEU A 38 7.83 17.15 -15.44
CA LEU A 38 7.32 18.51 -15.20
C LEU A 38 7.42 18.92 -13.73
N ILE A 39 7.55 17.96 -12.81
CA ILE A 39 7.99 18.17 -11.43
C ILE A 39 9.44 17.68 -11.38
N SER A 40 10.39 18.61 -11.32
CA SER A 40 11.80 18.30 -11.45
C SER A 40 12.43 17.81 -10.15
N LEU A 41 11.96 18.31 -9.00
CA LEU A 41 12.53 18.05 -7.69
C LEU A 41 11.61 17.20 -6.82
N PRO A 42 12.14 16.17 -6.16
CA PRO A 42 11.34 15.41 -5.21
C PRO A 42 10.99 16.24 -3.96
N TYR A 43 11.92 17.04 -3.44
CA TYR A 43 11.75 17.89 -2.26
C TYR A 43 12.74 19.06 -2.27
N ASN A 44 12.52 20.03 -1.38
CA ASN A 44 13.45 21.13 -1.11
C ASN A 44 14.14 20.89 0.24
N HIS A 45 15.46 20.80 0.25
CA HIS A 45 16.25 20.60 1.47
C HIS A 45 16.09 21.73 2.50
N SER A 46 15.88 22.96 2.04
CA SER A 46 15.81 24.16 2.88
C SER A 46 14.44 24.39 3.51
N VAL A 47 13.41 23.62 3.15
CA VAL A 47 12.04 23.83 3.60
C VAL A 47 11.62 22.65 4.47
N GLU A 48 11.23 22.93 5.71
CA GLU A 48 10.56 21.96 6.59
C GLU A 48 9.06 22.08 6.42
N LEU A 49 8.43 20.97 6.03
CA LEU A 49 6.99 20.88 5.82
C LEU A 49 6.39 19.90 6.83
N PRO A 50 5.41 20.31 7.63
CA PRO A 50 4.76 19.41 8.57
C PRO A 50 3.93 18.38 7.80
N VAL A 51 4.21 17.10 8.03
CA VAL A 51 3.39 16.00 7.54
C VAL A 51 2.31 15.70 8.56
N PRO A 52 1.03 15.67 8.20
CA PRO A 52 -0.04 15.41 9.15
C PRO A 52 0.07 13.99 9.72
N ASP A 53 -0.27 13.82 11.00
CA ASP A 53 -0.36 12.48 11.61
C ASP A 53 -1.48 11.64 10.98
N ARG A 54 -2.51 12.31 10.49
CA ARG A 54 -3.62 11.72 9.78
C ARG A 54 -4.01 12.58 8.57
N PRO A 55 -4.17 11.99 7.37
CA PRO A 55 -4.67 12.71 6.21
C PRO A 55 -6.05 13.31 6.45
N ALA A 56 -6.37 14.40 5.78
CA ALA A 56 -7.72 14.95 5.78
C ALA A 56 -8.68 13.95 5.13
N ARG A 57 -9.87 13.77 5.76
CA ARG A 57 -10.91 12.85 5.29
C ARG A 57 -12.30 13.45 5.48
N LEU A 58 -13.23 13.09 4.60
CA LEU A 58 -14.63 13.40 4.80
C LEU A 58 -15.19 12.59 5.98
N THR A 59 -16.11 13.19 6.71
CA THR A 59 -16.76 12.57 7.89
C THR A 59 -18.04 11.80 7.54
N ASN A 60 -18.31 11.59 6.25
CA ASN A 60 -19.50 10.91 5.76
C ASN A 60 -19.47 9.38 5.91
N VAL A 61 -18.28 8.79 6.16
CA VAL A 61 -18.14 7.36 6.45
C VAL A 61 -18.21 7.13 7.95
N LYS A 62 -19.20 6.37 8.40
CA LYS A 62 -19.32 5.98 9.81
C LYS A 62 -18.22 4.98 10.16
N LEU A 63 -17.29 5.40 11.01
CA LEU A 63 -16.21 4.54 11.49
C LEU A 63 -16.67 3.73 12.71
N VAL A 64 -16.36 2.45 12.71
CA VAL A 64 -16.63 1.52 13.81
C VAL A 64 -15.40 0.64 14.06
N SER A 65 -15.31 0.04 15.25
CA SER A 65 -14.25 -0.95 15.48
C SER A 65 -14.45 -2.19 14.60
N PRO A 66 -13.37 -2.90 14.22
CA PRO A 66 -13.48 -4.10 13.37
C PRO A 66 -14.46 -5.15 13.91
N SER A 67 -14.59 -5.28 15.23
CA SER A 67 -15.51 -6.21 15.89
C SER A 67 -16.99 -5.84 15.74
N LEU A 68 -17.28 -4.58 15.41
CA LEU A 68 -18.65 -4.05 15.21
C LEU A 68 -19.04 -3.94 13.73
N MET A 69 -18.17 -4.40 12.82
CA MET A 69 -18.50 -4.41 11.39
C MET A 69 -19.71 -5.32 11.14
N PRO A 70 -20.69 -4.87 10.34
CA PRO A 70 -21.86 -5.66 10.02
C PRO A 70 -21.47 -6.92 9.24
N LYS A 71 -22.24 -8.00 9.44
CA LYS A 71 -22.08 -9.22 8.64
C LYS A 71 -22.42 -8.95 7.18
N LEU A 72 -21.69 -9.57 6.26
CA LEU A 72 -21.86 -9.39 4.80
C LEU A 72 -23.23 -9.81 4.25
N GLY A 73 -24.07 -10.49 5.04
CA GLY A 73 -25.33 -11.03 4.56
C GLY A 73 -25.18 -12.34 3.76
N LYS A 74 -26.24 -12.72 3.03
CA LYS A 74 -26.26 -13.96 2.23
C LYS A 74 -25.27 -13.83 1.07
N ALA A 75 -24.40 -14.82 0.90
CA ALA A 75 -23.43 -14.86 -0.17
C ALA A 75 -24.11 -14.70 -1.56
N GLY A 76 -23.53 -13.87 -2.42
CA GLY A 76 -24.04 -13.55 -3.76
C GLY A 76 -25.23 -12.59 -3.81
N SER A 77 -25.83 -12.24 -2.66
CA SER A 77 -26.90 -11.21 -2.64
C SER A 77 -26.36 -9.82 -3.03
N LEU A 78 -27.25 -8.96 -3.52
CA LEU A 78 -26.88 -7.57 -3.83
C LEU A 78 -26.31 -6.86 -2.60
N GLN A 79 -26.90 -7.05 -1.42
CA GLN A 79 -26.40 -6.50 -0.17
C GLN A 79 -24.97 -6.94 0.14
N SER A 80 -24.65 -8.23 -0.04
CA SER A 80 -23.31 -8.75 0.16
C SER A 80 -22.30 -8.19 -0.84
N ARG A 81 -22.70 -8.06 -2.10
CA ARG A 81 -21.86 -7.45 -3.16
C ARG A 81 -21.58 -5.98 -2.89
N GLN A 82 -22.60 -5.22 -2.52
CA GLN A 82 -22.46 -3.81 -2.11
C GLN A 82 -21.50 -3.67 -0.92
N ALA A 83 -21.64 -4.51 0.09
CA ALA A 83 -20.78 -4.47 1.29
C ALA A 83 -19.31 -4.79 0.97
N ILE A 84 -19.06 -5.78 0.11
CA ILE A 84 -17.69 -6.13 -0.29
C ILE A 84 -17.07 -4.99 -1.12
N VAL A 85 -17.78 -4.48 -2.14
CA VAL A 85 -17.26 -3.38 -2.98
C VAL A 85 -17.06 -2.11 -2.15
N HIS A 86 -17.98 -1.78 -1.23
CA HIS A 86 -17.80 -0.65 -0.32
C HIS A 86 -16.54 -0.79 0.55
N SER A 87 -16.27 -2.00 1.06
CA SER A 87 -15.05 -2.27 1.82
C SER A 87 -13.79 -2.10 0.98
N LEU A 88 -13.79 -2.57 -0.27
CA LEU A 88 -12.69 -2.36 -1.21
C LEU A 88 -12.47 -0.87 -1.48
N VAL A 89 -13.53 -0.11 -1.82
CA VAL A 89 -13.44 1.35 -2.01
C VAL A 89 -12.82 2.04 -0.80
N HIS A 90 -13.19 1.61 0.42
CA HIS A 90 -12.62 2.17 1.64
C HIS A 90 -11.13 1.83 1.78
N THR A 91 -10.72 0.60 1.48
CA THR A 91 -9.32 0.19 1.49
C THR A 91 -8.50 1.01 0.49
N GLU A 92 -8.96 1.11 -0.77
CA GLU A 92 -8.27 1.91 -1.80
C GLU A 92 -8.17 3.40 -1.41
N SER A 93 -9.20 3.95 -0.76
CA SER A 93 -9.13 5.33 -0.27
C SER A 93 -8.03 5.55 0.77
N TRP A 94 -7.66 4.52 1.55
CA TRP A 94 -6.52 4.54 2.45
C TRP A 94 -5.20 4.25 1.72
N ALA A 95 -5.22 3.38 0.72
CA ALA A 95 -4.04 3.07 -0.09
C ALA A 95 -3.53 4.30 -0.86
N ILE A 96 -4.45 5.15 -1.36
CA ILE A 96 -4.09 6.50 -1.89
C ILE A 96 -3.30 7.29 -0.83
N ASP A 97 -3.84 7.39 0.38
CA ASP A 97 -3.19 8.16 1.45
C ASP A 97 -1.83 7.56 1.83
N LEU A 98 -1.70 6.23 1.94
CA LEU A 98 -0.46 5.55 2.29
C LEU A 98 0.64 5.78 1.26
N SER A 99 0.29 5.72 -0.03
CA SER A 99 1.23 5.89 -1.13
C SER A 99 1.75 7.33 -1.25
N TRP A 100 0.92 8.34 -0.95
CA TRP A 100 1.36 9.74 -0.86
C TRP A 100 2.04 10.05 0.48
N ASP A 101 1.65 9.40 1.57
CA ASP A 101 2.27 9.59 2.88
C ASP A 101 3.73 9.11 2.90
N ILE A 102 4.05 7.96 2.29
CA ILE A 102 5.44 7.48 2.24
C ILE A 102 6.34 8.46 1.50
N ILE A 103 5.84 9.12 0.44
CA ILE A 103 6.55 10.17 -0.30
C ILE A 103 6.74 11.41 0.57
N ALA A 104 5.67 11.90 1.21
CA ALA A 104 5.69 13.13 1.98
C ALA A 104 6.50 12.97 3.26
N ARG A 105 6.30 11.88 3.99
CA ARG A 105 6.88 11.64 5.32
C ARG A 105 8.35 11.30 5.27
N PHE A 106 8.75 10.46 4.32
CA PHE A 106 10.10 9.92 4.25
C PHE A 106 10.92 10.48 3.07
N GLY A 107 10.32 11.31 2.23
CA GLY A 107 10.95 11.80 1.01
C GLY A 107 12.22 12.62 1.20
N LYS A 108 12.38 13.26 2.35
CA LYS A 108 13.61 14.02 2.70
C LYS A 108 14.72 13.18 3.32
N GLN A 109 14.51 11.90 3.56
CA GLN A 109 15.59 11.06 4.07
C GLN A 109 16.77 11.06 3.11
N GLU A 110 17.96 11.16 3.67
CA GLU A 110 19.17 11.32 2.90
C GLU A 110 19.37 10.21 1.87
N SER A 111 19.78 10.63 0.67
CA SER A 111 20.21 9.74 -0.42
C SER A 111 19.17 8.70 -0.88
N ILE A 112 17.86 8.96 -0.71
CA ILE A 112 16.84 8.14 -1.36
C ILE A 112 16.84 8.48 -2.86
N PRO A 113 17.03 7.49 -3.74
CA PRO A 113 17.12 7.75 -5.18
C PRO A 113 15.75 8.15 -5.77
N ARG A 114 15.81 8.93 -6.87
CA ARG A 114 14.60 9.39 -7.60
C ARG A 114 13.65 8.23 -7.97
N GLU A 115 14.19 7.07 -8.19
CA GLU A 115 13.43 5.87 -8.53
C GLU A 115 12.43 5.46 -7.45
N PHE A 116 12.77 5.64 -6.17
CA PHE A 116 11.84 5.42 -5.05
C PHE A 116 10.56 6.25 -5.21
N PHE A 117 10.72 7.54 -5.47
CA PHE A 117 9.58 8.43 -5.68
C PHE A 117 8.77 8.03 -6.90
N THR A 118 9.45 7.62 -7.97
CA THR A 118 8.79 7.19 -9.21
C THR A 118 7.96 5.92 -9.01
N ASP A 119 8.49 4.95 -8.26
CA ASP A 119 7.75 3.72 -7.97
C ASP A 119 6.51 4.02 -7.12
N PHE A 120 6.64 4.79 -6.03
CA PHE A 120 5.48 5.11 -5.19
C PHE A 120 4.49 6.10 -5.82
N VAL A 121 4.92 6.95 -6.74
CA VAL A 121 4.00 7.75 -7.57
C VAL A 121 3.16 6.86 -8.49
N LYS A 122 3.74 5.80 -9.06
CA LYS A 122 2.98 4.83 -9.87
C LYS A 122 1.97 4.07 -9.01
N VAL A 123 2.40 3.56 -7.85
CA VAL A 123 1.48 2.93 -6.88
C VAL A 123 0.34 3.88 -6.55
N ALA A 124 0.62 5.12 -6.17
CA ALA A 124 -0.41 6.11 -5.82
C ALA A 124 -1.36 6.42 -6.99
N GLN A 125 -0.88 6.42 -8.24
CA GLN A 125 -1.72 6.59 -9.42
C GLN A 125 -2.65 5.40 -9.64
N ASP A 126 -2.15 4.18 -9.47
CA ASP A 126 -2.94 2.95 -9.57
C ASP A 126 -4.01 2.89 -8.49
N GLU A 127 -3.69 3.20 -7.22
CA GLU A 127 -4.64 3.24 -6.12
C GLU A 127 -5.76 4.28 -6.33
N GLY A 128 -5.42 5.44 -6.89
CA GLY A 128 -6.41 6.45 -7.29
C GLY A 128 -7.35 5.94 -8.38
N ARG A 129 -6.84 5.14 -9.32
CA ARG A 129 -7.62 4.50 -10.37
C ARG A 129 -8.50 3.38 -9.80
N HIS A 130 -7.96 2.49 -8.94
CA HIS A 130 -8.71 1.45 -8.24
C HIS A 130 -9.89 2.02 -7.48
N PHE A 131 -9.63 3.04 -6.65
CA PHE A 131 -10.68 3.76 -5.93
C PHE A 131 -11.77 4.26 -6.87
N THR A 132 -11.40 4.93 -7.96
CA THR A 132 -12.34 5.52 -8.91
C THR A 132 -13.22 4.47 -9.59
N LEU A 133 -12.60 3.38 -10.06
CA LEU A 133 -13.30 2.29 -10.75
C LEU A 133 -14.22 1.52 -9.79
N LEU A 134 -13.77 1.23 -8.58
CA LEU A 134 -14.58 0.53 -7.58
C LEU A 134 -15.70 1.40 -7.03
N ALA A 135 -15.49 2.71 -6.85
CA ALA A 135 -16.55 3.63 -6.44
C ALA A 135 -17.63 3.78 -7.54
N ALA A 136 -17.23 3.82 -8.81
CA ALA A 136 -18.17 3.78 -9.94
C ALA A 136 -18.95 2.46 -9.96
N ARG A 137 -18.26 1.33 -9.75
CA ARG A 137 -18.92 0.02 -9.67
C ARG A 137 -19.90 -0.08 -8.52
N LEU A 138 -19.57 0.47 -7.35
CA LEU A 138 -20.46 0.54 -6.19
C LEU A 138 -21.74 1.33 -6.51
N LYS A 139 -21.62 2.42 -7.27
CA LYS A 139 -22.75 3.23 -7.74
C LYS A 139 -23.65 2.44 -8.69
N GLU A 140 -23.09 1.68 -9.63
CA GLU A 140 -23.84 0.78 -10.53
C GLU A 140 -24.59 -0.31 -9.74
N LEU A 141 -24.05 -0.78 -8.63
CA LEU A 141 -24.71 -1.70 -7.71
C LEU A 141 -25.81 -1.02 -6.86
N GLY A 142 -26.09 0.28 -7.06
CA GLY A 142 -27.12 1.02 -6.33
C GLY A 142 -26.70 1.46 -4.93
N SER A 143 -25.42 1.63 -4.66
CA SER A 143 -24.87 2.12 -3.40
C SER A 143 -23.84 3.24 -3.63
N PHE A 144 -23.20 3.74 -2.58
CA PHE A 144 -22.17 4.78 -2.68
C PHE A 144 -21.17 4.68 -1.53
N TYR A 145 -19.99 5.24 -1.70
CA TYR A 145 -18.99 5.27 -0.65
C TYR A 145 -19.44 6.16 0.52
N GLY A 146 -19.53 5.55 1.70
CA GLY A 146 -20.10 6.15 2.91
C GLY A 146 -21.50 5.64 3.27
N ALA A 147 -22.13 4.84 2.40
CA ALA A 147 -23.45 4.24 2.69
C ALA A 147 -23.37 3.16 3.80
N LEU A 148 -22.23 2.56 4.00
CA LEU A 148 -21.99 1.51 4.99
C LEU A 148 -20.87 1.92 5.96
N PRO A 149 -20.86 1.37 7.20
CA PRO A 149 -19.75 1.60 8.11
C PRO A 149 -18.47 0.95 7.62
N ALA A 150 -17.34 1.50 8.07
CA ALA A 150 -15.99 1.01 7.79
C ALA A 150 -15.10 1.10 9.04
N HIS A 151 -13.84 0.65 8.96
CA HIS A 151 -12.88 0.76 10.03
C HIS A 151 -11.52 1.26 9.52
N ASP A 152 -10.78 1.93 10.37
CA ASP A 152 -9.51 2.58 10.02
C ASP A 152 -8.27 1.73 10.36
N GLY A 153 -8.41 0.42 10.47
CA GLY A 153 -7.33 -0.46 10.90
C GLY A 153 -6.05 -0.35 10.05
N LEU A 154 -6.18 0.01 8.77
CA LEU A 154 -5.03 0.23 7.89
C LEU A 154 -4.25 1.49 8.31
N TRP A 155 -4.95 2.59 8.61
CA TRP A 155 -4.27 3.81 9.06
C TRP A 155 -3.73 3.69 10.49
N ASP A 156 -4.39 2.95 11.37
CA ASP A 156 -3.88 2.66 12.71
C ASP A 156 -2.51 1.94 12.66
N SER A 157 -2.35 1.03 11.70
CA SER A 157 -1.08 0.38 11.40
C SER A 157 -0.03 1.37 10.87
N ALA A 158 -0.43 2.28 9.98
CA ALA A 158 0.45 3.30 9.42
C ALA A 158 0.99 4.27 10.47
N ILE A 159 0.19 4.64 11.47
CA ILE A 159 0.64 5.46 12.61
C ILE A 159 1.77 4.77 13.37
N ALA A 160 1.65 3.47 13.60
CA ALA A 160 2.67 2.69 14.32
C ALA A 160 4.03 2.65 13.61
N THR A 161 4.06 2.88 12.30
CA THR A 161 5.28 2.91 11.47
C THR A 161 5.71 4.30 11.03
N SER A 162 5.07 5.36 11.54
CA SER A 162 5.24 6.74 11.06
C SER A 162 6.62 7.34 11.24
N LYS A 163 7.48 6.73 12.07
CA LYS A 163 8.84 7.22 12.38
C LYS A 163 9.94 6.35 11.79
N ASP A 164 9.61 5.27 11.08
CA ASP A 164 10.58 4.30 10.58
C ASP A 164 10.17 3.86 9.17
N LEU A 165 10.95 4.29 8.17
CA LEU A 165 10.70 3.93 6.78
C LEU A 165 10.81 2.42 6.54
N LEU A 166 11.75 1.74 7.21
CA LEU A 166 11.91 0.30 7.04
C LEU A 166 10.68 -0.45 7.58
N ALA A 167 10.18 -0.02 8.75
CA ALA A 167 8.94 -0.56 9.32
C ALA A 167 7.71 -0.24 8.43
N ARG A 168 7.61 0.99 7.88
CA ARG A 168 6.56 1.39 6.95
C ARG A 168 6.54 0.48 5.72
N LEU A 169 7.68 0.23 5.09
CA LEU A 169 7.81 -0.66 3.94
C LEU A 169 7.43 -2.09 4.30
N ALA A 170 7.93 -2.61 5.42
CA ALA A 170 7.63 -3.98 5.84
C ALA A 170 6.14 -4.21 6.11
N ILE A 171 5.48 -3.29 6.80
CA ILE A 171 4.10 -3.49 7.25
C ILE A 171 3.11 -3.07 6.18
N GLU A 172 3.17 -1.81 5.71
CA GLU A 172 2.15 -1.29 4.80
C GLU A 172 2.37 -1.79 3.36
N HIS A 173 3.62 -1.74 2.88
CA HIS A 173 3.92 -2.01 1.47
C HIS A 173 4.43 -3.44 1.16
N CYS A 174 4.58 -4.30 2.19
CA CYS A 174 4.83 -5.73 2.00
C CYS A 174 3.71 -6.58 2.62
N VAL A 175 3.48 -6.50 3.94
CA VAL A 175 2.54 -7.38 4.65
C VAL A 175 1.10 -7.11 4.21
N HIS A 176 0.66 -5.85 4.19
CA HIS A 176 -0.72 -5.50 3.81
C HIS A 176 -0.98 -5.71 2.32
N GLU A 177 -0.05 -5.31 1.45
CA GLU A 177 -0.13 -5.57 0.01
C GLU A 177 -0.19 -7.08 -0.30
N ALA A 178 0.70 -7.86 0.30
CA ALA A 178 0.67 -9.31 0.13
C ALA A 178 -0.63 -9.95 0.66
N ARG A 179 -1.27 -9.36 1.68
CA ARG A 179 -2.58 -9.81 2.14
C ARG A 179 -3.67 -9.57 1.09
N GLY A 180 -3.60 -8.46 0.35
CA GLY A 180 -4.42 -8.21 -0.83
C GLY A 180 -4.31 -9.34 -1.83
N LEU A 181 -3.09 -9.75 -2.18
CA LEU A 181 -2.83 -10.86 -3.11
C LEU A 181 -3.45 -12.19 -2.67
N ASP A 182 -3.54 -12.45 -1.36
CA ASP A 182 -4.17 -13.66 -0.82
C ASP A 182 -5.70 -13.63 -0.92
N VAL A 183 -6.31 -12.47 -0.74
CA VAL A 183 -7.77 -12.30 -0.57
C VAL A 183 -8.49 -12.07 -1.90
N ILE A 184 -7.89 -11.35 -2.82
CA ILE A 184 -8.52 -10.95 -4.09
C ILE A 184 -9.00 -12.17 -4.92
N PRO A 185 -8.25 -13.27 -5.11
CA PRO A 185 -8.73 -14.41 -5.88
C PRO A 185 -10.01 -15.04 -5.32
N THR A 186 -10.12 -15.13 -3.99
CA THR A 186 -11.34 -15.62 -3.34
C THR A 186 -12.50 -14.63 -3.53
N THR A 187 -12.21 -13.34 -3.51
CA THR A 187 -13.19 -12.28 -3.73
C THR A 187 -13.71 -12.31 -5.16
N ILE A 188 -12.84 -12.48 -6.16
CA ILE A 188 -13.20 -12.68 -7.57
C ILE A 188 -14.15 -13.87 -7.71
N SER A 189 -13.79 -15.02 -7.11
CA SER A 189 -14.61 -16.23 -7.15
C SER A 189 -16.00 -16.01 -6.52
N ARG A 190 -16.08 -15.24 -5.42
CA ARG A 190 -17.37 -14.89 -4.79
C ARG A 190 -18.26 -14.06 -5.70
N PHE A 191 -17.71 -13.09 -6.42
CA PHE A 191 -18.46 -12.28 -7.37
C PHE A 191 -18.95 -13.11 -8.55
N ARG A 192 -18.10 -13.96 -9.14
CA ARG A 192 -18.49 -14.88 -10.24
C ARG A 192 -19.59 -15.83 -9.83
N ASN A 193 -19.44 -16.50 -8.68
CA ASN A 193 -20.46 -17.40 -8.13
C ASN A 193 -21.77 -16.68 -7.79
N GLY A 194 -21.70 -15.38 -7.49
CA GLY A 194 -22.87 -14.52 -7.28
C GLY A 194 -23.46 -13.93 -8.56
N GLY A 195 -22.96 -14.28 -9.75
CA GLY A 195 -23.41 -13.78 -11.04
C GLY A 195 -22.95 -12.34 -11.37
N ASP A 196 -22.00 -11.80 -10.63
CA ASP A 196 -21.43 -10.47 -10.85
C ASP A 196 -20.08 -10.57 -11.57
N ASN A 197 -20.14 -10.90 -12.84
CA ASN A 197 -18.94 -11.02 -13.67
C ASN A 197 -18.21 -9.68 -13.86
N GLN A 198 -18.94 -8.58 -13.93
CA GLN A 198 -18.36 -7.26 -14.16
C GLN A 198 -17.43 -6.84 -13.00
N THR A 199 -17.85 -7.05 -11.73
CA THR A 199 -16.97 -6.81 -10.59
C THR A 199 -15.80 -7.78 -10.56
N ALA A 200 -16.05 -9.06 -10.90
CA ALA A 200 -14.99 -10.07 -10.96
C ALA A 200 -13.94 -9.72 -12.02
N GLU A 201 -14.33 -9.30 -13.20
CA GLU A 201 -13.44 -8.89 -14.30
C GLU A 201 -12.65 -7.62 -13.95
N LEU A 202 -13.26 -6.65 -13.29
CA LEU A 202 -12.55 -5.45 -12.81
C LEU A 202 -11.42 -5.83 -11.84
N LEU A 203 -11.71 -6.69 -10.85
CA LEU A 203 -10.71 -7.14 -9.90
C LEU A 203 -9.62 -7.98 -10.56
N GLU A 204 -9.98 -8.88 -11.47
CA GLU A 204 -9.05 -9.82 -12.09
C GLU A 204 -8.12 -9.17 -13.10
N ASN A 205 -8.65 -8.23 -13.91
CA ASN A 205 -7.92 -7.68 -15.05
C ASN A 205 -7.24 -6.34 -14.74
N VAL A 206 -7.64 -5.65 -13.66
CA VAL A 206 -7.08 -4.34 -13.28
C VAL A 206 -6.43 -4.42 -11.92
N VAL A 207 -7.22 -4.59 -10.86
CA VAL A 207 -6.71 -4.46 -9.48
C VAL A 207 -5.64 -5.52 -9.18
N TYR A 208 -5.97 -6.80 -9.36
CA TYR A 208 -5.09 -7.91 -8.96
C TYR A 208 -3.70 -7.92 -9.62
N PRO A 209 -3.53 -7.66 -10.93
CA PRO A 209 -2.20 -7.59 -11.54
C PRO A 209 -1.36 -6.42 -11.01
N GLU A 210 -1.99 -5.28 -10.69
CA GLU A 210 -1.32 -4.09 -10.20
C GLU A 210 -0.90 -4.25 -8.73
N GLU A 211 -1.70 -4.92 -7.89
CA GLU A 211 -1.33 -5.28 -6.52
C GLU A 211 -0.03 -6.11 -6.43
N ILE A 212 0.25 -6.95 -7.44
CA ILE A 212 1.53 -7.66 -7.52
C ILE A 212 2.69 -6.66 -7.65
N THR A 213 2.51 -5.60 -8.45
CA THR A 213 3.54 -4.57 -8.63
C THR A 213 3.71 -3.67 -7.40
N HIS A 214 2.62 -3.41 -6.67
CA HIS A 214 2.64 -2.66 -5.41
C HIS A 214 3.44 -3.40 -4.33
N CYS A 215 3.14 -4.68 -4.14
CA CYS A 215 3.91 -5.54 -3.24
C CYS A 215 5.39 -5.63 -3.66
N ALA A 216 5.67 -5.76 -4.97
CA ALA A 216 7.03 -5.79 -5.50
C ALA A 216 7.80 -4.49 -5.21
N ALA A 217 7.15 -3.33 -5.27
CA ALA A 217 7.76 -2.06 -4.90
C ALA A 217 8.16 -2.05 -3.41
N GLY A 218 7.28 -2.50 -2.51
CA GLY A 218 7.58 -2.66 -1.08
C GLY A 218 8.80 -3.54 -0.84
N VAL A 219 8.83 -4.73 -1.44
CA VAL A 219 9.94 -5.69 -1.32
C VAL A 219 11.26 -5.10 -1.85
N LYS A 220 11.22 -4.46 -3.03
CA LYS A 220 12.38 -3.81 -3.66
C LYS A 220 13.00 -2.78 -2.71
N TRP A 221 12.20 -1.88 -2.18
CA TRP A 221 12.70 -0.77 -1.37
C TRP A 221 13.07 -1.19 0.05
N PHE A 222 12.42 -2.21 0.61
CA PHE A 222 12.87 -2.83 1.85
C PHE A 222 14.27 -3.44 1.69
N LYS A 223 14.49 -4.23 0.64
CA LYS A 223 15.82 -4.79 0.31
C LYS A 223 16.85 -3.69 0.13
N TYR A 224 16.54 -2.67 -0.65
CA TYR A 224 17.43 -1.54 -0.91
C TYR A 224 17.92 -0.89 0.38
N LEU A 225 17.01 -0.58 1.32
CA LEU A 225 17.39 0.05 2.58
C LEU A 225 18.25 -0.86 3.46
N CYS A 226 17.97 -2.16 3.50
CA CYS A 226 18.80 -3.12 4.21
C CYS A 226 20.22 -3.18 3.65
N LEU A 227 20.36 -3.25 2.34
CA LEU A 227 21.66 -3.30 1.66
C LEU A 227 22.46 -2.01 1.84
N ARG A 228 21.80 -0.87 1.68
CA ARG A 228 22.41 0.44 1.87
C ARG A 228 22.95 0.65 3.28
N SER A 229 22.28 0.13 4.30
CA SER A 229 22.77 0.23 5.69
C SER A 229 24.09 -0.51 5.93
N ARG A 230 24.47 -1.45 5.06
CA ARG A 230 25.74 -2.18 5.09
C ARG A 230 26.87 -1.46 4.38
N ASN A 231 26.58 -0.82 3.24
CA ASN A 231 27.56 -0.09 2.42
C ASN A 231 27.09 1.36 2.26
N PRO A 232 27.55 2.25 3.15
CA PRO A 232 27.16 3.67 3.08
C PRO A 232 27.73 4.41 1.86
N ASN A 233 28.62 3.79 1.08
CA ASN A 233 29.21 4.38 -0.10
C ASN A 233 28.40 3.99 -1.36
N PRO A 234 27.73 4.91 -2.06
CA PRO A 234 26.86 4.59 -3.21
C PRO A 234 27.60 3.94 -4.39
N ASP A 235 28.90 4.15 -4.48
CA ASP A 235 29.74 3.62 -5.56
C ASP A 235 30.19 2.16 -5.35
N ASP A 236 29.97 1.60 -4.17
CA ASP A 236 30.31 0.21 -3.80
C ASP A 236 29.11 -0.74 -3.92
N LEU A 237 28.27 -0.59 -4.91
CA LEU A 237 27.27 -1.63 -5.23
C LEU A 237 28.01 -2.90 -5.65
N PRO A 238 27.83 -4.05 -4.96
CA PRO A 238 28.52 -5.28 -5.33
C PRO A 238 28.15 -5.68 -6.76
N SER A 239 29.16 -5.76 -7.61
CA SER A 239 29.08 -6.44 -8.90
C SER A 239 28.54 -7.85 -8.68
N GLN A 240 27.60 -8.29 -9.50
CA GLN A 240 26.76 -9.49 -9.40
C GLN A 240 27.49 -10.85 -9.42
N GLU A 241 28.72 -10.94 -9.01
CA GLU A 241 29.44 -12.20 -8.98
C GLU A 241 30.12 -12.41 -7.64
N ASN A 242 29.47 -13.18 -6.71
CA ASN A 242 30.16 -14.08 -5.79
C ASN A 242 29.20 -14.69 -4.74
N SER A 243 29.60 -15.80 -4.13
CA SER A 243 28.94 -16.66 -3.13
C SER A 243 28.33 -15.98 -1.90
N ASP A 244 28.45 -14.68 -1.74
CA ASP A 244 27.89 -13.87 -0.64
C ASP A 244 26.41 -13.52 -0.82
N THR A 245 25.80 -13.79 -1.99
CA THR A 245 24.42 -13.39 -2.27
C THR A 245 23.38 -14.12 -1.39
N MET A 246 23.63 -15.40 -1.06
CA MET A 246 22.73 -16.18 -0.20
C MET A 246 22.73 -15.69 1.25
N ASP A 247 23.88 -15.30 1.78
CA ASP A 247 23.99 -14.78 3.14
C ASP A 247 23.36 -13.39 3.26
N VAL A 248 23.49 -12.58 2.21
CA VAL A 248 22.89 -11.24 2.12
C VAL A 248 21.36 -11.32 2.09
N ASP A 249 20.81 -12.20 1.26
CA ASP A 249 19.37 -12.40 1.20
C ASP A 249 18.80 -12.93 2.53
N ASN A 250 19.53 -13.83 3.22
CA ASN A 250 19.14 -14.33 4.53
C ASN A 250 19.09 -13.23 5.59
N GLU A 251 20.06 -12.33 5.64
CA GLU A 251 20.03 -11.21 6.58
C GLU A 251 18.89 -10.22 6.32
N VAL A 252 18.61 -9.91 5.06
CA VAL A 252 17.46 -9.07 4.67
C VAL A 252 16.16 -9.70 5.17
N ILE A 253 16.00 -11.01 4.98
CA ILE A 253 14.82 -11.76 5.43
C ILE A 253 14.73 -11.78 6.96
N GLN A 254 15.83 -12.01 7.67
CA GLN A 254 15.84 -11.97 9.14
C GLN A 254 15.48 -10.57 9.66
N ARG A 255 16.00 -9.52 9.01
CA ARG A 255 15.62 -8.14 9.36
C ARG A 255 14.14 -7.87 9.11
N PHE A 256 13.59 -8.39 8.00
CA PHE A 256 12.16 -8.33 7.73
C PHE A 256 11.35 -9.02 8.85
N HIS A 257 11.72 -10.25 9.23
CA HIS A 257 11.05 -10.96 10.31
C HIS A 257 11.08 -10.20 11.64
N SER A 258 12.24 -9.66 12.01
CA SER A 258 12.37 -8.85 13.22
C SER A 258 11.50 -7.61 13.17
N THR A 259 11.48 -6.90 12.04
CA THR A 259 10.66 -5.70 11.84
C THR A 259 9.19 -6.03 11.93
N VAL A 260 8.73 -7.09 11.26
CA VAL A 260 7.32 -7.50 11.30
C VAL A 260 6.90 -7.94 12.70
N ARG A 261 7.71 -8.72 13.42
CA ARG A 261 7.41 -9.11 14.81
C ARG A 261 7.31 -7.92 15.76
N THR A 262 8.07 -6.86 15.50
CA THR A 262 8.05 -5.64 16.33
C THR A 262 6.81 -4.79 16.06
N HIS A 263 6.41 -4.65 14.79
CA HIS A 263 5.41 -3.66 14.38
C HIS A 263 4.04 -4.26 13.98
N PHE A 264 3.97 -5.55 13.69
CA PHE A 264 2.72 -6.23 13.31
C PHE A 264 2.18 -7.06 14.47
N ARG A 265 0.87 -6.97 14.72
CA ARG A 265 0.24 -7.70 15.83
C ARG A 265 -0.21 -9.10 15.44
N GLY A 266 0.45 -10.09 16.01
CA GLY A 266 0.11 -11.51 15.85
C GLY A 266 0.70 -12.13 14.57
N PRO A 267 0.47 -13.42 14.34
CA PRO A 267 1.02 -14.14 13.19
C PRO A 267 0.31 -13.75 11.89
N LEU A 268 1.03 -13.87 10.77
CA LEU A 268 0.43 -13.79 9.45
C LEU A 268 -0.53 -14.98 9.26
N LYS A 269 -1.63 -14.76 8.57
CA LYS A 269 -2.72 -15.74 8.47
C LYS A 269 -2.79 -16.37 7.08
N PRO A 270 -2.56 -17.69 6.95
CA PRO A 270 -2.82 -18.41 5.71
C PRO A 270 -4.35 -18.41 5.37
N PRO A 271 -4.75 -18.84 4.14
CA PRO A 271 -3.89 -19.33 3.07
C PRO A 271 -3.11 -18.20 2.38
N PHE A 272 -1.90 -18.53 1.89
CA PHE A 272 -1.05 -17.62 1.12
C PHE A 272 -1.14 -17.92 -0.38
N ASN A 273 -1.20 -16.88 -1.19
CA ASN A 273 -1.12 -16.99 -2.64
C ASN A 273 0.36 -17.01 -3.07
N GLU A 274 0.97 -18.18 -2.99
CA GLU A 274 2.40 -18.36 -3.27
C GLU A 274 2.81 -17.85 -4.65
N GLN A 275 1.97 -18.07 -5.66
CA GLN A 275 2.28 -17.67 -7.04
C GLN A 275 2.38 -16.14 -7.16
N ALA A 276 1.39 -15.40 -6.68
CA ALA A 276 1.38 -13.94 -6.76
C ALA A 276 2.45 -13.32 -5.87
N ARG A 277 2.61 -13.83 -4.64
CA ARG A 277 3.67 -13.39 -3.72
C ARG A 277 5.05 -13.61 -4.34
N LYS A 278 5.31 -14.76 -4.95
CA LYS A 278 6.56 -15.04 -5.65
C LYS A 278 6.79 -14.12 -6.85
N ALA A 279 5.74 -13.80 -7.61
CA ALA A 279 5.80 -12.83 -8.70
C ALA A 279 6.19 -11.42 -8.21
N ALA A 280 5.78 -11.05 -7.00
CA ALA A 280 6.19 -9.82 -6.32
C ALA A 280 7.60 -9.88 -5.69
N GLY A 281 8.34 -11.00 -5.83
CA GLY A 281 9.62 -11.19 -5.16
C GLY A 281 9.53 -11.49 -3.66
N PHE A 282 8.33 -11.79 -3.18
CA PHE A 282 8.00 -12.06 -1.78
C PHE A 282 7.80 -13.57 -1.58
N GLY A 283 8.89 -14.34 -1.65
CA GLY A 283 8.88 -15.80 -1.56
C GLY A 283 8.52 -16.35 -0.18
N PRO A 284 8.27 -17.69 -0.05
CA PRO A 284 7.82 -18.32 1.20
C PRO A 284 8.70 -18.02 2.42
N GLN A 285 10.00 -17.92 2.22
CA GLN A 285 10.97 -17.60 3.28
C GLN A 285 10.70 -16.24 3.96
N TRP A 286 9.99 -15.31 3.30
CA TRP A 286 9.65 -14.02 3.87
C TRP A 286 8.51 -14.08 4.87
N TYR A 287 7.53 -14.97 4.68
CA TYR A 287 6.26 -14.90 5.41
C TYR A 287 5.88 -16.19 6.16
N GLU A 288 6.32 -17.38 5.73
CA GLU A 288 5.96 -18.62 6.42
C GLU A 288 6.45 -18.67 7.88
N PRO A 289 7.69 -18.25 8.20
CA PRO A 289 8.13 -18.19 9.60
C PRO A 289 7.33 -17.22 10.47
N LEU A 290 6.65 -16.26 9.86
CA LEU A 290 5.79 -15.27 10.54
C LEU A 290 4.35 -15.75 10.72
N ALA A 291 3.96 -16.86 10.11
CA ALA A 291 2.65 -17.48 10.28
C ALA A 291 2.58 -18.34 11.55
N ILE A 292 3.70 -18.69 12.13
CA ILE A 292 3.82 -19.49 13.35
C ILE A 292 3.88 -18.56 14.57
N LYS A 293 3.08 -18.82 15.61
CA LYS A 293 3.24 -18.13 16.89
C LYS A 293 4.59 -18.50 17.51
N ASP A 294 5.45 -17.51 17.72
CA ASP A 294 6.62 -17.70 18.57
C ASP A 294 6.17 -17.87 20.04
N TYR A 295 6.23 -19.08 20.55
CA TYR A 295 6.00 -19.39 21.98
C TYR A 295 7.23 -19.05 22.85
N THR A 296 8.26 -18.41 22.30
CA THR A 296 9.54 -18.17 22.98
C THR A 296 9.67 -16.78 23.61
N MET A 297 8.62 -15.95 23.55
CA MET A 297 8.61 -14.63 24.23
C MET A 297 7.47 -14.61 25.27
N GLU A 298 7.65 -15.33 26.38
CA GLU A 298 7.03 -15.07 27.67
C GLU A 298 8.03 -14.44 28.63
#